data_aa27b32ef913f3cd8a7c1fa0fb0cc657
#
_entry.id   aa27b32ef913f3cd8a7c1fa0fb0cc657
#
_cell.length_a   1.000
_cell.length_b   1.000
_cell.length_c   1.000
_cell.angle_alpha   90.00
_cell.angle_beta   90.00
_cell.angle_gamma   90.00
#
_symmetry.space_group_name_H-M   'P 1'
#
loop_
_entity.id
_entity.type
_entity.pdbx_description
1 polymer ?
#
loop_
_entity_poly.entity_id
_entity_poly.type
_entity_poly.pdbx_seq_one_letter_code
_entity_poly.pdbx_strand_id
1 'polypeptide(L)'
;PVYYITHVFKGGFGRFLAVFFAVAVILALGFMGNMVQSNSISDAFYTAFAIPRWAMGLVVALLAAFIFLGGISRIASFTEKVVPVMAALYLCGALIVLIMNIGNLPSAVASIFVGAFCPRALAGSAAGMTVRMAMRYGVARGLFSNEAGMGSAAITAAAATTDDPV
;
A
#
# COMPACT_ATOMS: atom_id res chain seq x y z
N PRO A 1 -18.40 -1.55 6.10
CA PRO A 1 -18.23 -2.60 7.14
C PRO A 1 -19.06 -2.34 8.40
N VAL A 2 -19.16 -1.10 8.86
CA VAL A 2 -19.96 -0.75 10.06
C VAL A 2 -21.40 -1.25 9.95
N TYR A 3 -22.04 -1.07 8.80
CA TYR A 3 -23.39 -1.53 8.54
C TYR A 3 -23.53 -3.06 8.55
N TYR A 4 -22.55 -3.79 8.02
CA TYR A 4 -22.54 -5.26 8.09
C TYR A 4 -22.45 -5.74 9.53
N ILE A 5 -21.56 -5.15 10.31
CA ILE A 5 -21.37 -5.50 11.72
C ILE A 5 -22.65 -5.28 12.51
N THR A 6 -23.31 -4.15 12.34
CA THR A 6 -24.55 -3.84 13.04
C THR A 6 -25.75 -4.66 12.55
N HIS A 7 -25.71 -5.13 11.30
CA HIS A 7 -26.76 -5.98 10.75
C HIS A 7 -26.65 -7.42 11.25
N VAL A 8 -25.42 -7.96 11.31
CA VAL A 8 -25.14 -9.33 11.76
C VAL A 8 -25.24 -9.43 13.29
N PHE A 9 -24.59 -8.53 14.00
CA PHE A 9 -24.58 -8.48 15.46
C PHE A 9 -25.60 -7.45 15.96
N LYS A 10 -26.79 -7.90 16.29
CA LYS A 10 -27.84 -7.03 16.83
C LYS A 10 -27.57 -6.70 18.29
N GLY A 11 -27.85 -5.44 18.70
CA GLY A 11 -27.73 -5.01 20.09
C GLY A 11 -26.48 -4.19 20.41
N GLY A 12 -26.19 -4.03 21.69
CA GLY A 12 -25.08 -3.19 22.19
C GLY A 12 -23.70 -3.69 21.75
N PHE A 13 -23.52 -4.99 21.67
CA PHE A 13 -22.26 -5.62 21.25
C PHE A 13 -21.92 -5.31 19.77
N GLY A 14 -22.90 -5.40 18.88
CA GLY A 14 -22.69 -5.04 17.48
C GLY A 14 -22.34 -3.56 17.29
N ARG A 15 -22.96 -2.69 18.06
CA ARG A 15 -22.64 -1.25 18.04
C ARG A 15 -21.23 -0.97 18.55
N PHE A 16 -20.80 -1.65 19.62
CA PHE A 16 -19.44 -1.54 20.15
C PHE A 16 -18.41 -1.99 19.11
N LEU A 17 -18.60 -3.16 18.49
CA LEU A 17 -17.72 -3.66 17.44
C LEU A 17 -17.64 -2.73 16.23
N ALA A 18 -18.77 -2.14 15.82
CA ALA A 18 -18.81 -1.22 14.70
C ALA A 18 -18.02 0.07 14.97
N VAL A 19 -18.16 0.63 16.19
CA VAL A 19 -17.38 1.81 16.60
C VAL A 19 -15.90 1.47 16.73
N PHE A 20 -15.58 0.35 17.37
CA PHE A 20 -14.18 -0.12 17.47
C PHE A 20 -13.53 -0.28 16.10
N PHE A 21 -14.23 -0.93 15.17
CA PHE A 21 -13.75 -1.09 13.79
C PHE A 21 -13.53 0.26 13.11
N ALA A 22 -14.49 1.20 13.22
CA ALA A 22 -14.36 2.52 12.61
C ALA A 22 -13.14 3.29 13.15
N VAL A 23 -12.92 3.27 14.45
CA VAL A 23 -11.75 3.91 15.07
C VAL A 23 -10.46 3.23 14.62
N ALA A 24 -10.43 1.89 14.62
CA ALA A 24 -9.26 1.12 14.19
C ALA A 24 -8.87 1.42 12.72
N VAL A 25 -9.85 1.51 11.82
CA VAL A 25 -9.62 1.86 10.41
C VAL A 25 -9.10 3.29 10.25
N ILE A 26 -9.66 4.24 10.99
CA ILE A 26 -9.18 5.63 10.96
C ILE A 26 -7.73 5.70 11.43
N LEU A 27 -7.38 5.01 12.51
CA LEU A 27 -6.01 4.97 13.01
C LEU A 27 -5.05 4.26 12.04
N ALA A 28 -5.45 3.12 11.50
CA ALA A 28 -4.59 2.32 10.62
C ALA A 28 -4.38 3.00 9.25
N LEU A 29 -5.43 3.42 8.58
CA LEU A 29 -5.35 4.00 7.24
C LEU A 29 -5.11 5.51 7.28
N GLY A 30 -5.80 6.24 8.18
CA GLY A 30 -5.70 7.69 8.27
C GLY A 30 -4.34 8.18 8.80
N PHE A 31 -3.77 7.46 9.77
CA PHE A 31 -2.48 7.86 10.35
C PHE A 31 -1.33 6.99 9.85
N MET A 32 -1.34 5.69 10.17
CA MET A 32 -0.18 4.83 9.91
C MET A 32 0.08 4.65 8.40
N GLY A 33 -0.94 4.42 7.60
CA GLY A 33 -0.82 4.26 6.15
C GLY A 33 -0.26 5.50 5.48
N ASN A 34 -0.82 6.66 5.78
CA ASN A 34 -0.40 7.94 5.22
C ASN A 34 1.01 8.34 5.64
N MET A 35 1.41 8.06 6.88
CA MET A 35 2.78 8.33 7.37
C MET A 35 3.82 7.54 6.60
N VAL A 36 3.59 6.26 6.33
CA VAL A 36 4.53 5.41 5.58
C VAL A 36 4.68 5.92 4.14
N GLN A 37 3.57 6.25 3.49
CA GLN A 37 3.59 6.75 2.11
C GLN A 37 4.26 8.11 2.00
N SER A 38 3.90 9.05 2.86
CA SER A 38 4.50 10.39 2.89
C SER A 38 6.00 10.36 3.18
N ASN A 39 6.43 9.49 4.11
CA ASN A 39 7.84 9.29 4.40
C ASN A 39 8.60 8.72 3.19
N SER A 40 8.03 7.72 2.50
CA SER A 40 8.66 7.11 1.32
C SER A 40 8.80 8.12 0.16
N ILE A 41 7.79 8.95 -0.06
CA ILE A 41 7.86 10.03 -1.06
C ILE A 41 8.97 11.02 -0.69
N SER A 42 8.97 11.50 0.55
CA SER A 42 9.94 12.47 1.02
C SER A 42 11.38 11.94 0.96
N ASP A 43 11.57 10.66 1.25
CA ASP A 43 12.88 10.00 1.21
C ASP A 43 13.38 9.80 -0.23
N ALA A 44 12.49 9.45 -1.16
CA ALA A 44 12.80 9.33 -2.57
C ALA A 44 13.26 10.67 -3.16
N PHE A 45 12.55 11.77 -2.86
CA PHE A 45 12.92 13.11 -3.32
C PHE A 45 14.20 13.63 -2.65
N TYR A 46 14.42 13.29 -1.38
CA TYR A 46 15.67 13.63 -0.72
C TYR A 46 16.87 12.92 -1.37
N THR A 47 16.71 11.64 -1.68
CA THR A 47 17.78 10.84 -2.31
C THR A 47 18.07 11.27 -3.75
N ALA A 48 17.04 11.61 -4.53
CA ALA A 48 17.17 11.96 -5.93
C ALA A 48 17.61 13.42 -6.16
N PHE A 49 17.10 14.34 -5.34
CA PHE A 49 17.23 15.79 -5.59
C PHE A 49 17.76 16.58 -4.39
N ALA A 50 18.12 15.92 -3.29
CA ALA A 50 18.55 16.53 -2.03
C ALA A 50 17.53 17.54 -1.45
N ILE A 51 16.23 17.39 -1.79
CA ILE A 51 15.16 18.22 -1.25
C ILE A 51 14.92 17.84 0.21
N PRO A 52 14.91 18.78 1.16
CA PRO A 52 14.71 18.46 2.56
C PRO A 52 13.33 17.82 2.80
N ARG A 53 13.28 16.74 3.60
CA ARG A 53 12.08 15.92 3.83
C ARG A 53 10.87 16.74 4.30
N TRP A 54 11.09 17.75 5.15
CA TRP A 54 10.01 18.60 5.64
C TRP A 54 9.35 19.43 4.53
N ALA A 55 10.15 19.93 3.56
CA ALA A 55 9.63 20.71 2.44
C ALA A 55 8.77 19.82 1.52
N MET A 56 9.25 18.60 1.24
CA MET A 56 8.46 17.63 0.46
C MET A 56 7.18 17.20 1.20
N GLY A 57 7.28 17.01 2.51
CA GLY A 57 6.11 16.72 3.35
C GLY A 57 5.06 17.82 3.29
N LEU A 58 5.48 19.10 3.30
CA LEU A 58 4.59 20.25 3.15
C LEU A 58 3.91 20.26 1.78
N VAL A 59 4.65 20.01 0.70
CA VAL A 59 4.10 19.93 -0.66
C VAL A 59 3.04 18.83 -0.76
N VAL A 60 3.34 17.63 -0.25
CA VAL A 60 2.41 16.50 -0.23
C VAL A 60 1.16 16.82 0.58
N ALA A 61 1.31 17.46 1.75
CA ALA A 61 0.19 17.86 2.59
C ALA A 61 -0.73 18.89 1.90
N LEU A 62 -0.16 19.88 1.23
CA LEU A 62 -0.94 20.89 0.48
C LEU A 62 -1.68 20.26 -0.71
N LEU A 63 -1.03 19.39 -1.47
CA LEU A 63 -1.67 18.66 -2.58
C LEU A 63 -2.80 17.77 -2.07
N ALA A 64 -2.56 17.02 -1.00
CA ALA A 64 -3.58 16.18 -0.39
C ALA A 64 -4.76 17.00 0.14
N ALA A 65 -4.51 18.10 0.83
CA ALA A 65 -5.55 19.01 1.31
C ALA A 65 -6.39 19.57 0.15
N PHE A 66 -5.73 20.01 -0.94
CA PHE A 66 -6.42 20.52 -2.13
C PHE A 66 -7.36 19.48 -2.77
N ILE A 67 -6.95 18.20 -2.79
CA ILE A 67 -7.77 17.11 -3.34
C ILE A 67 -8.92 16.77 -2.39
N PHE A 68 -8.63 16.61 -1.09
CA PHE A 68 -9.60 16.18 -0.08
C PHE A 68 -10.71 17.18 0.19
N LEU A 69 -10.40 18.48 0.11
CA LEU A 69 -11.41 19.55 0.24
C LEU A 69 -12.52 19.47 -0.82
N GLY A 70 -12.27 18.77 -1.93
CA GLY A 70 -13.28 18.53 -2.97
C GLY A 70 -14.19 17.33 -2.74
N GLY A 71 -14.02 16.60 -1.63
CA GLY A 71 -14.84 15.43 -1.27
C GLY A 71 -14.55 14.18 -2.09
N ILE A 72 -15.35 13.14 -1.87
CA ILE A 72 -15.14 11.78 -2.43
C ILE A 72 -15.14 11.80 -3.97
N SER A 73 -16.05 12.53 -4.58
CA SER A 73 -16.14 12.61 -6.06
C SER A 73 -14.88 13.20 -6.70
N ARG A 74 -14.27 14.18 -6.05
CA ARG A 74 -13.02 14.79 -6.54
C ARG A 74 -11.84 13.85 -6.37
N ILE A 75 -11.77 13.14 -5.25
CA ILE A 75 -10.76 12.12 -5.00
C ILE A 75 -10.86 11.02 -6.06
N ALA A 76 -12.04 10.50 -6.31
CA ALA A 76 -12.28 9.46 -7.33
C ALA A 76 -11.85 9.94 -8.72
N SER A 77 -12.31 11.12 -9.16
CA SER A 77 -11.99 11.67 -10.49
C SER A 77 -10.50 11.98 -10.66
N PHE A 78 -9.81 12.42 -9.61
CA PHE A 78 -8.36 12.63 -9.62
C PHE A 78 -7.61 11.31 -9.73
N THR A 79 -7.99 10.33 -8.92
CA THR A 79 -7.36 9.01 -8.89
C THR A 79 -7.54 8.28 -10.23
N GLU A 80 -8.73 8.31 -10.79
CA GLU A 80 -9.05 7.71 -12.09
C GLU A 80 -8.12 8.19 -13.21
N LYS A 81 -7.72 9.45 -13.20
CA LYS A 81 -6.82 10.04 -14.21
C LYS A 81 -5.34 9.81 -13.90
N VAL A 82 -4.95 9.92 -12.64
CA VAL A 82 -3.54 9.88 -12.25
C VAL A 82 -3.00 8.46 -12.16
N VAL A 83 -3.80 7.50 -11.71
CA VAL A 83 -3.35 6.10 -11.56
C VAL A 83 -2.90 5.46 -12.86
N PRO A 84 -3.63 5.59 -14.00
CA PRO A 84 -3.16 5.03 -15.27
C PRO A 84 -1.84 5.66 -15.75
N VAL A 85 -1.66 6.97 -15.56
CA VAL A 85 -0.41 7.67 -15.93
C VAL A 85 0.74 7.17 -15.06
N MET A 86 0.54 7.06 -13.76
CA MET A 86 1.53 6.52 -12.83
C MET A 86 1.91 5.07 -13.18
N ALA A 87 0.93 4.22 -13.48
CA ALA A 87 1.15 2.84 -13.89
C ALA A 87 1.93 2.76 -15.21
N ALA A 88 1.58 3.58 -16.20
CA ALA A 88 2.28 3.64 -17.48
C ALA A 88 3.75 4.07 -17.29
N LEU A 89 4.02 5.11 -16.51
CA LEU A 89 5.39 5.55 -16.22
C LEU A 89 6.21 4.46 -15.51
N TYR A 90 5.60 3.78 -14.54
CA TYR A 90 6.26 2.69 -13.84
C TYR A 90 6.58 1.51 -14.78
N LEU A 91 5.61 1.09 -15.57
CA LEU A 91 5.78 -0.01 -16.53
C LEU A 91 6.84 0.33 -17.60
N CYS A 92 6.79 1.53 -18.16
CA CYS A 92 7.80 1.98 -19.11
C CYS A 92 9.21 1.99 -18.48
N GLY A 93 9.35 2.54 -17.28
CA GLY A 93 10.62 2.52 -16.56
C GLY A 93 11.13 1.11 -16.27
N ALA A 94 10.26 0.22 -15.82
CA ALA A 94 10.58 -1.19 -15.57
C ALA A 94 11.00 -1.91 -16.85
N LEU A 95 10.29 -1.70 -17.95
CA LEU A 95 10.64 -2.29 -19.25
C LEU A 95 11.99 -1.80 -19.76
N ILE A 96 12.29 -0.52 -19.65
CA ILE A 96 13.59 0.05 -20.05
C ILE A 96 14.72 -0.63 -19.26
N VAL A 97 14.57 -0.75 -17.92
CA VAL A 97 15.56 -1.40 -17.08
C VAL A 97 15.75 -2.88 -17.46
N LEU A 98 14.65 -3.60 -17.72
CA LEU A 98 14.69 -4.99 -18.13
C LEU A 98 15.38 -5.17 -19.49
N ILE A 99 15.06 -4.33 -20.46
CA ILE A 99 15.67 -4.37 -21.80
C ILE A 99 17.18 -4.06 -21.73
N MET A 100 17.57 -3.05 -20.96
CA MET A 100 18.98 -2.70 -20.78
C MET A 100 19.78 -3.80 -20.09
N ASN A 101 19.15 -4.62 -19.28
CA ASN A 101 19.77 -5.70 -18.51
C ASN A 101 19.34 -7.12 -18.96
N ILE A 102 18.87 -7.27 -20.18
CA ILE A 102 18.29 -8.53 -20.67
C ILE A 102 19.31 -9.70 -20.59
N GLY A 103 20.59 -9.42 -20.79
CA GLY A 103 21.65 -10.42 -20.68
C GLY A 103 21.86 -10.95 -19.26
N ASN A 104 21.52 -10.16 -18.24
CA ASN A 104 21.64 -10.52 -16.83
C ASN A 104 20.35 -11.18 -16.28
N LEU A 105 19.28 -11.14 -17.04
CA LEU A 105 17.97 -11.63 -16.61
C LEU A 105 17.97 -13.13 -16.24
N PRO A 106 18.55 -14.04 -17.06
CA PRO A 106 18.63 -15.46 -16.70
C PRO A 106 19.39 -15.70 -15.40
N SER A 107 20.50 -14.98 -15.20
CA SER A 107 21.32 -15.07 -13.99
C SER A 107 20.56 -14.54 -12.76
N ALA A 108 19.82 -13.45 -12.90
CA ALA A 108 19.01 -12.91 -11.83
C ALA A 108 17.90 -13.88 -11.41
N VAL A 109 17.19 -14.46 -12.38
CA VAL A 109 16.15 -15.48 -12.13
C VAL A 109 16.75 -16.71 -11.46
N ALA A 110 17.89 -17.24 -11.98
CA ALA A 110 18.60 -18.34 -11.35
C ALA A 110 19.00 -18.04 -9.90
N SER A 111 19.47 -16.81 -9.63
CA SER A 111 19.85 -16.38 -8.28
C SER A 111 18.67 -16.37 -7.31
N ILE A 112 17.45 -16.04 -7.76
CA ILE A 112 16.26 -16.10 -6.95
C ILE A 112 15.96 -17.55 -6.54
N PHE A 113 16.00 -18.49 -7.49
CA PHE A 113 15.76 -19.89 -7.20
C PHE A 113 16.84 -20.50 -6.31
N VAL A 114 18.11 -20.24 -6.63
CA VAL A 114 19.25 -20.71 -5.81
C VAL A 114 19.16 -20.13 -4.40
N GLY A 115 18.84 -18.85 -4.25
CA GLY A 115 18.68 -18.20 -2.95
C GLY A 115 17.49 -18.74 -2.16
N ALA A 116 16.38 -19.06 -2.82
CA ALA A 116 15.18 -19.60 -2.17
C ALA A 116 15.37 -21.04 -1.67
N PHE A 117 16.13 -21.87 -2.40
CA PHE A 117 16.26 -23.30 -2.10
C PHE A 117 17.66 -23.71 -1.59
N CYS A 118 18.58 -22.76 -1.41
CA CYS A 118 19.93 -23.06 -0.91
C CYS A 118 19.93 -23.26 0.61
N PRO A 119 20.30 -24.46 1.12
CA PRO A 119 20.37 -24.74 2.54
C PRO A 119 21.37 -23.84 3.30
N ARG A 120 22.38 -23.32 2.63
CA ARG A 120 23.36 -22.37 3.21
C ARG A 120 22.74 -21.03 3.59
N ALA A 121 21.71 -20.57 2.89
CA ALA A 121 20.95 -19.39 3.26
C ALA A 121 20.16 -19.62 4.56
N LEU A 122 19.75 -20.85 4.82
CA LEU A 122 19.07 -21.29 6.04
C LEU A 122 20.03 -21.56 7.21
N ALA A 123 21.27 -21.96 6.93
CA ALA A 123 22.25 -22.43 7.93
C ALA A 123 23.15 -21.31 8.49
N GLY A 124 23.26 -20.16 7.85
CA GLY A 124 23.97 -19.02 8.40
C GLY A 124 23.17 -18.36 9.51
N SER A 125 23.63 -18.37 10.74
CA SER A 125 22.89 -17.91 11.93
C SER A 125 22.45 -16.43 11.91
N ALA A 126 23.07 -15.60 11.10
CA ALA A 126 22.52 -14.30 10.68
C ALA A 126 21.25 -14.47 9.84
N ALA A 127 21.09 -15.61 9.14
CA ALA A 127 19.95 -15.90 8.28
C ALA A 127 18.65 -16.20 9.04
N GLY A 128 18.70 -16.77 10.24
CA GLY A 128 17.51 -17.00 11.05
C GLY A 128 16.80 -15.70 11.44
N MET A 129 17.58 -14.66 11.70
CA MET A 129 17.05 -13.33 11.98
C MET A 129 16.53 -12.67 10.71
N THR A 130 17.22 -12.83 9.58
CA THR A 130 16.77 -12.31 8.26
C THR A 130 15.54 -13.03 7.73
N VAL A 131 15.41 -14.34 7.89
CA VAL A 131 14.21 -15.11 7.51
C VAL A 131 13.02 -14.67 8.36
N ARG A 132 13.19 -14.57 9.67
CA ARG A 132 12.15 -14.05 10.58
C ARG A 132 11.73 -12.63 10.22
N MET A 133 12.68 -11.75 9.91
CA MET A 133 12.39 -10.38 9.48
C MET A 133 11.71 -10.35 8.11
N ALA A 134 12.18 -11.13 7.14
CA ALA A 134 11.57 -11.23 5.82
C ALA A 134 10.14 -11.75 5.91
N MET A 135 9.88 -12.78 6.70
CA MET A 135 8.52 -13.27 6.96
C MET A 135 7.66 -12.20 7.64
N ARG A 136 8.16 -11.57 8.69
CA ARG A 136 7.43 -10.54 9.42
C ARG A 136 7.06 -9.36 8.51
N TYR A 137 8.01 -8.83 7.76
CA TYR A 137 7.78 -7.71 6.87
C TYR A 137 7.02 -8.11 5.61
N GLY A 138 7.29 -9.29 5.06
CA GLY A 138 6.59 -9.79 3.88
C GLY A 138 5.12 -10.05 4.16
N VAL A 139 4.80 -10.76 5.24
CA VAL A 139 3.42 -11.02 5.66
C VAL A 139 2.70 -9.72 6.02
N ALA A 140 3.35 -8.84 6.79
CA ALA A 140 2.76 -7.54 7.16
C ALA A 140 2.46 -6.68 5.92
N ARG A 141 3.38 -6.64 4.95
CA ARG A 141 3.16 -5.91 3.70
C ARG A 141 2.12 -6.57 2.81
N GLY A 142 2.10 -7.89 2.72
CA GLY A 142 1.10 -8.63 1.97
C GLY A 142 -0.32 -8.40 2.50
N LEU A 143 -0.51 -8.47 3.82
CA LEU A 143 -1.78 -8.18 4.48
C LEU A 143 -2.22 -6.73 4.28
N PHE A 144 -1.28 -5.78 4.39
CA PHE A 144 -1.56 -4.36 4.18
C PHE A 144 -1.94 -4.06 2.71
N SER A 145 -1.22 -4.65 1.75
CA SER A 145 -1.46 -4.43 0.32
C SER A 145 -2.76 -5.07 -0.17
N ASN A 146 -3.15 -6.21 0.40
CA ASN A 146 -4.34 -6.93 -0.04
C ASN A 146 -5.66 -6.28 0.42
N GLU A 147 -5.62 -5.51 1.53
CA GLU A 147 -6.77 -4.82 2.13
C GLU A 147 -7.97 -5.72 2.50
N ALA A 148 -7.99 -6.98 2.08
CA ALA A 148 -9.10 -7.91 2.27
C ALA A 148 -9.47 -8.11 3.75
N GLY A 149 -8.48 -8.07 4.65
CA GLY A 149 -8.69 -8.16 6.09
C GLY A 149 -9.05 -6.85 6.78
N MET A 150 -8.87 -5.71 6.11
CA MET A 150 -9.05 -4.38 6.68
C MET A 150 -10.43 -3.77 6.39
N GLY A 151 -11.20 -4.34 5.46
CA GLY A 151 -12.53 -3.89 5.10
C GLY A 151 -12.60 -2.57 4.33
N SER A 152 -11.46 -2.03 3.89
CA SER A 152 -11.38 -0.80 3.09
C SER A 152 -11.94 -0.99 1.68
N ALA A 153 -11.76 -2.18 1.09
CA ALA A 153 -12.33 -2.53 -0.20
C ALA A 153 -13.86 -2.37 -0.24
N ALA A 154 -14.55 -2.73 0.84
CA ALA A 154 -15.99 -2.57 0.96
C ALA A 154 -16.42 -1.09 1.07
N ILE A 155 -15.55 -0.20 1.57
CA ILE A 155 -15.80 1.25 1.62
C ILE A 155 -15.69 1.86 0.23
N THR A 156 -14.65 1.47 -0.53
CA THR A 156 -14.46 1.93 -1.91
C THR A 156 -15.56 1.39 -2.84
N ALA A 157 -15.94 0.13 -2.70
CA ALA A 157 -17.05 -0.45 -3.45
C ALA A 157 -18.39 0.25 -3.17
N ALA A 158 -18.64 0.68 -1.93
CA ALA A 158 -19.84 1.43 -1.59
C ALA A 158 -19.92 2.85 -2.22
N ALA A 159 -18.77 3.39 -2.63
CA ALA A 159 -18.68 4.68 -3.32
C ALA A 159 -18.70 4.53 -4.86
N ALA A 160 -18.60 3.31 -5.38
CA ALA A 160 -18.64 3.05 -6.81
C ALA A 160 -20.07 3.21 -7.35
N THR A 161 -20.18 3.88 -8.49
CA THR A 161 -21.44 3.96 -9.24
C THR A 161 -21.49 2.77 -10.18
N THR A 162 -22.36 1.81 -9.92
CA THR A 162 -22.56 0.63 -10.77
C THR A 162 -24.04 0.43 -11.00
N ASP A 163 -24.40 0.05 -12.22
CA ASP A 163 -25.77 -0.26 -12.62
C ASP A 163 -26.17 -1.70 -12.24
N ASP A 164 -25.16 -2.57 -12.04
CA ASP A 164 -25.33 -3.95 -11.59
C ASP A 164 -24.67 -4.17 -10.23
N PRO A 165 -25.45 -4.26 -9.14
CA PRO A 165 -24.93 -4.70 -7.86
C PRO A 165 -24.65 -6.20 -7.91
N VAL A 166 -23.39 -6.59 -7.81
CA VAL A 166 -22.95 -7.98 -7.68
C VAL A 166 -23.15 -8.45 -6.25
#